data_a7302592566fdcd0940ee7dd4085c96e
#
_entry.id   a7302592566fdcd0940ee7dd4085c96e
#
_cell.length_a   1.000
_cell.length_b   1.000
_cell.length_c   1.000
_cell.angle_alpha   90.00
_cell.angle_beta   90.00
_cell.angle_gamma   90.00
#
_symmetry.space_group_name_H-M   'P 1'
#
loop_
_entity.id
_entity.type
_entity.pdbx_description
1 polymer ?
#
loop_
_entity_poly.entity_id
_entity_poly.type
_entity_poly.pdbx_seq_one_letter_code
_entity_poly.pdbx_strand_id
1 'polypeptide(L)'
;MAKKAYSPDPKAETIKRIQRTEAYAEKVRQLFAATVNEILALNKSVPTLDEGVMYSFDGDNMRIQKKVEALLRQLHSTTTTAIKKGITLEWEKANDACDKLISSCFGKEVLSSPEFSAWNNRNMAAMNAFTNRTENGLNLSKRIWQSVQQLRDEMEIAMTVAIGEGDSAQSISRKVRQYLNDPDLMFRRFRFKKGEDEQGKPIYGRKWKKRIKDEKTGKYRWIDYDRSDYKTGSGVYKSSAKNAMRVARSETNIAYRRADNERWQQMDFVLGQRIQLSKNHPKKDICDKLAGDYPKDFVFDGWHVQCFCFATPILIDEDEMAKVTEAFLKGEKYTPRGKQISEYPANFKDWVRDNKENILASRDRGTEPYFIRNNSAAIDQILDPKPKELTIAEKAALRHEARTPEQEAAIRNAWAERQKKHQQIKTAANNIAKVAGDYGEVDYSALQKYIDAGDLSAMQTETKKVAQAILAAKKAEQALADIIPNAHSWHKQFTMDQLHGVYNAVKSKIES
;
A
#
# COMPACT_ATOMS: atom_id res chain seq x y z
N MET A 1 7.10 42.63 9.19
CA MET A 1 7.56 41.58 10.13
C MET A 1 6.93 40.26 9.65
N ALA A 2 7.70 39.40 9.03
CA ALA A 2 7.23 38.09 8.62
C ALA A 2 6.80 37.30 9.88
N LYS A 3 5.55 36.90 9.92
CA LYS A 3 5.06 35.99 10.99
C LYS A 3 5.83 34.70 10.84
N LYS A 4 6.57 34.31 11.89
CA LYS A 4 7.23 33.01 12.01
C LYS A 4 6.25 31.93 11.55
N ALA A 5 6.58 31.22 10.46
CA ALA A 5 5.73 30.19 9.90
C ALA A 5 5.26 29.27 11.03
N TYR A 6 3.96 29.04 11.13
CA TYR A 6 3.38 28.14 12.11
C TYR A 6 3.88 26.73 11.81
N SER A 7 4.87 26.29 12.55
CA SER A 7 5.13 24.88 12.70
C SER A 7 4.24 24.39 13.83
N PRO A 8 3.16 23.65 13.54
CA PRO A 8 2.42 23.01 14.64
C PRO A 8 3.45 22.23 15.45
N ASP A 9 3.39 22.30 16.80
CA ASP A 9 4.26 21.44 17.61
C ASP A 9 3.92 19.99 17.20
N PRO A 10 4.77 19.31 16.41
CA PRO A 10 4.47 17.98 15.90
C PRO A 10 4.32 16.97 17.03
N LYS A 11 4.90 17.30 18.18
CA LYS A 11 4.83 16.48 19.41
C LYS A 11 3.47 16.57 20.06
N ALA A 12 2.89 17.78 20.13
CA ALA A 12 1.57 17.98 20.73
C ALA A 12 0.47 17.30 19.88
N GLU A 13 0.52 17.43 18.55
CA GLU A 13 -0.45 16.75 17.67
C GLU A 13 -0.28 15.23 17.68
N THR A 14 0.96 14.74 17.74
CA THR A 14 1.25 13.31 17.91
C THR A 14 0.67 12.76 19.21
N ILE A 15 0.81 13.48 20.33
CA ILE A 15 0.22 13.08 21.62
C ILE A 15 -1.31 12.98 21.49
N LYS A 16 -1.97 13.99 20.93
CA LYS A 16 -3.42 13.97 20.72
C LYS A 16 -3.86 12.81 19.83
N ARG A 17 -3.11 12.53 18.77
CA ARG A 17 -3.38 11.38 17.88
C ARG A 17 -3.26 10.06 18.63
N ILE A 18 -2.23 9.87 19.44
CA ILE A 18 -2.06 8.68 20.28
C ILE A 18 -3.25 8.52 21.22
N GLN A 19 -3.67 9.60 21.91
CA GLN A 19 -4.83 9.57 22.80
C GLN A 19 -6.12 9.15 22.07
N ARG A 20 -6.38 9.70 20.88
CA ARG A 20 -7.53 9.30 20.05
C ARG A 20 -7.44 7.83 19.63
N THR A 21 -6.25 7.39 19.21
CA THR A 21 -6.01 6.00 18.80
C THR A 21 -6.28 5.02 19.96
N GLU A 22 -5.85 5.36 21.17
CA GLU A 22 -6.15 4.55 22.35
C GLU A 22 -7.64 4.58 22.72
N ALA A 23 -8.32 5.71 22.55
CA ALA A 23 -9.76 5.79 22.79
C ALA A 23 -10.56 4.89 21.83
N TYR A 24 -10.17 4.78 20.56
CA TYR A 24 -10.79 3.82 19.63
C TYR A 24 -10.56 2.37 20.05
N ALA A 25 -9.35 2.03 20.48
CA ALA A 25 -9.02 0.71 20.96
C ALA A 25 -9.82 0.35 22.23
N GLU A 26 -9.93 1.30 23.16
CA GLU A 26 -10.71 1.12 24.39
C GLU A 26 -12.21 0.93 24.10
N LYS A 27 -12.75 1.65 23.13
CA LYS A 27 -14.14 1.44 22.69
C LYS A 27 -14.34 0.01 22.15
N VAL A 28 -13.40 -0.50 21.36
CA VAL A 28 -13.45 -1.89 20.88
C VAL A 28 -13.38 -2.88 22.05
N ARG A 29 -12.50 -2.63 23.04
CA ARG A 29 -12.42 -3.45 24.26
C ARG A 29 -13.77 -3.51 25.00
N GLN A 30 -14.44 -2.37 25.13
CA GLN A 30 -15.74 -2.27 25.79
C GLN A 30 -16.83 -3.05 25.04
N LEU A 31 -16.85 -3.02 23.69
CA LEU A 31 -17.78 -3.81 22.89
C LEU A 31 -17.58 -5.31 23.12
N PHE A 32 -16.33 -5.80 23.12
CA PHE A 32 -16.02 -7.19 23.42
C PHE A 32 -16.45 -7.57 24.83
N ALA A 33 -16.13 -6.75 25.83
CA ALA A 33 -16.51 -7.01 27.23
C ALA A 33 -18.03 -7.04 27.44
N ALA A 34 -18.77 -6.13 26.79
CA ALA A 34 -20.22 -6.13 26.85
C ALA A 34 -20.82 -7.42 26.25
N THR A 35 -20.36 -7.81 25.07
CA THR A 35 -20.82 -9.06 24.41
C THR A 35 -20.53 -10.28 25.26
N VAL A 36 -19.37 -10.38 25.87
CA VAL A 36 -19.03 -11.48 26.81
C VAL A 36 -20.03 -11.52 27.98
N ASN A 37 -20.35 -10.37 28.57
CA ASN A 37 -21.32 -10.29 29.66
C ASN A 37 -22.71 -10.76 29.21
N GLU A 38 -23.14 -10.37 28.01
CA GLU A 38 -24.44 -10.77 27.46
C GLU A 38 -24.50 -12.28 27.20
N ILE A 39 -23.44 -12.85 26.60
CA ILE A 39 -23.36 -14.31 26.36
C ILE A 39 -23.38 -15.09 27.70
N LEU A 40 -22.61 -14.64 28.70
CA LEU A 40 -22.59 -15.28 30.00
C LEU A 40 -23.94 -15.20 30.73
N ALA A 41 -24.72 -14.15 30.49
CA ALA A 41 -26.06 -13.98 31.05
C ALA A 41 -27.11 -14.96 30.43
N LEU A 42 -26.82 -15.53 29.26
CA LEU A 42 -27.69 -16.53 28.63
C LEU A 42 -27.65 -17.88 29.35
N ASN A 43 -26.50 -18.25 29.94
CA ASN A 43 -26.27 -19.52 30.63
C ASN A 43 -26.63 -19.43 32.11
N LYS A 44 -27.88 -19.73 32.43
CA LYS A 44 -28.36 -19.76 33.83
C LYS A 44 -28.07 -21.04 34.58
N SER A 45 -27.80 -22.12 33.89
CA SER A 45 -27.45 -23.44 34.45
C SER A 45 -26.09 -23.89 33.94
N VAL A 46 -25.32 -24.54 34.79
CA VAL A 46 -24.03 -25.13 34.42
C VAL A 46 -24.32 -26.47 33.74
N PRO A 47 -23.92 -26.66 32.46
CA PRO A 47 -24.07 -27.99 31.86
C PRO A 47 -23.09 -28.96 32.52
N THR A 48 -23.48 -30.23 32.59
CA THR A 48 -22.56 -31.31 32.91
C THR A 48 -21.85 -31.75 31.63
N LEU A 49 -20.52 -31.88 31.68
CA LEU A 49 -19.73 -32.40 30.56
C LEU A 49 -19.16 -33.75 30.94
N ASP A 50 -19.22 -34.72 30.03
CA ASP A 50 -18.52 -35.99 30.17
C ASP A 50 -16.99 -35.77 30.20
N GLU A 51 -16.27 -36.71 30.79
CA GLU A 51 -14.82 -36.65 30.90
C GLU A 51 -14.18 -36.55 29.49
N GLY A 52 -13.34 -35.54 29.30
CA GLY A 52 -12.65 -35.28 28.01
C GLY A 52 -13.47 -34.54 26.95
N VAL A 53 -14.76 -34.26 27.19
CA VAL A 53 -15.59 -33.46 26.26
C VAL A 53 -15.38 -31.97 26.48
N MET A 54 -15.17 -31.25 25.41
CA MET A 54 -15.09 -29.79 25.46
C MET A 54 -16.50 -29.17 25.33
N TYR A 55 -16.71 -28.09 26.09
CA TYR A 55 -17.91 -27.28 25.94
C TYR A 55 -17.94 -26.62 24.56
N SER A 56 -19.08 -26.67 23.89
CA SER A 56 -19.32 -25.96 22.64
C SER A 56 -20.71 -25.35 22.66
N PHE A 57 -20.83 -24.09 22.17
CA PHE A 57 -22.13 -23.45 21.98
C PHE A 57 -23.01 -24.18 20.97
N ASP A 58 -22.42 -24.95 20.06
CA ASP A 58 -23.17 -25.74 19.07
C ASP A 58 -23.84 -26.98 19.72
N GLY A 59 -23.33 -27.44 20.86
CA GLY A 59 -23.91 -28.51 21.67
C GLY A 59 -25.04 -28.03 22.59
N ASP A 60 -25.25 -26.74 22.71
CA ASP A 60 -26.30 -26.16 23.52
C ASP A 60 -27.68 -26.21 22.84
N ASN A 61 -28.70 -25.88 23.64
CA ASN A 61 -30.05 -25.68 23.14
C ASN A 61 -30.03 -24.68 21.95
N MET A 62 -30.72 -25.01 20.85
CA MET A 62 -30.78 -24.26 19.61
C MET A 62 -31.12 -22.75 19.84
N ARG A 63 -31.90 -22.42 20.87
CA ARG A 63 -32.23 -21.07 21.24
C ARG A 63 -31.03 -20.29 21.77
N ILE A 64 -30.17 -20.91 22.56
CA ILE A 64 -28.94 -20.31 23.09
C ILE A 64 -27.94 -20.13 21.97
N GLN A 65 -27.71 -21.17 21.16
CA GLN A 65 -26.86 -21.10 19.97
C GLN A 65 -27.23 -19.91 19.08
N LYS A 66 -28.49 -19.79 18.65
CA LYS A 66 -28.97 -18.66 17.81
C LYS A 66 -28.73 -17.30 18.47
N LYS A 67 -28.90 -17.20 19.79
CA LYS A 67 -28.64 -15.93 20.51
C LYS A 67 -27.16 -15.59 20.54
N VAL A 68 -26.29 -16.57 20.81
CA VAL A 68 -24.84 -16.37 20.80
C VAL A 68 -24.37 -15.94 19.41
N GLU A 69 -24.82 -16.60 18.36
CA GLU A 69 -24.50 -16.19 16.99
C GLU A 69 -24.97 -14.77 16.66
N ALA A 70 -26.17 -14.40 17.09
CA ALA A 70 -26.70 -13.04 16.90
C ALA A 70 -25.83 -12.00 17.61
N LEU A 71 -25.42 -12.24 18.86
CA LEU A 71 -24.51 -11.38 19.63
C LEU A 71 -23.13 -11.26 18.98
N LEU A 72 -22.58 -12.34 18.46
CA LEU A 72 -21.30 -12.34 17.76
C LEU A 72 -21.37 -11.55 16.43
N ARG A 73 -22.45 -11.72 15.67
CA ARG A 73 -22.71 -10.90 14.45
C ARG A 73 -22.88 -9.42 14.78
N GLN A 74 -23.59 -9.11 15.86
CA GLN A 74 -23.74 -7.73 16.33
C GLN A 74 -22.39 -7.15 16.75
N LEU A 75 -21.58 -7.86 17.50
CA LEU A 75 -20.21 -7.46 17.86
C LEU A 75 -19.37 -7.16 16.63
N HIS A 76 -19.40 -8.06 15.63
CA HIS A 76 -18.71 -7.87 14.37
C HIS A 76 -19.14 -6.58 13.66
N SER A 77 -20.43 -6.37 13.50
CA SER A 77 -20.99 -5.20 12.82
C SER A 77 -20.64 -3.89 13.56
N THR A 78 -20.87 -3.85 14.87
CA THR A 78 -20.62 -2.65 15.68
C THR A 78 -19.14 -2.31 15.77
N THR A 79 -18.27 -3.32 15.90
CA THR A 79 -16.81 -3.13 15.91
C THR A 79 -16.31 -2.62 14.57
N THR A 80 -16.75 -3.22 13.46
CA THR A 80 -16.38 -2.78 12.11
C THR A 80 -16.81 -1.34 11.85
N THR A 81 -18.03 -0.97 12.24
CA THR A 81 -18.57 0.39 12.12
C THR A 81 -17.77 1.37 12.97
N ALA A 82 -17.45 1.02 14.21
CA ALA A 82 -16.66 1.88 15.09
C ALA A 82 -15.26 2.17 14.51
N ILE A 83 -14.59 1.17 13.95
CA ILE A 83 -13.27 1.35 13.33
C ILE A 83 -13.38 2.17 12.05
N LYS A 84 -14.35 1.92 11.18
CA LYS A 84 -14.58 2.74 9.97
C LYS A 84 -14.83 4.20 10.31
N LYS A 85 -15.64 4.47 11.34
CA LYS A 85 -15.85 5.84 11.85
C LYS A 85 -14.55 6.47 12.35
N GLY A 86 -13.72 5.70 13.05
CA GLY A 86 -12.39 6.13 13.49
C GLY A 86 -11.48 6.48 12.31
N ILE A 87 -11.46 5.67 11.25
CA ILE A 87 -10.72 5.94 10.01
C ILE A 87 -11.14 7.28 9.41
N THR A 88 -12.44 7.50 9.23
CA THR A 88 -12.97 8.77 8.68
C THR A 88 -12.58 9.96 9.53
N LEU A 89 -12.75 9.88 10.85
CA LEU A 89 -12.40 10.96 11.75
C LEU A 89 -10.90 11.29 11.75
N GLU A 90 -10.03 10.30 11.71
CA GLU A 90 -8.58 10.53 11.63
C GLU A 90 -8.15 11.07 10.27
N TRP A 91 -8.80 10.66 9.18
CA TRP A 91 -8.61 11.25 7.86
C TRP A 91 -8.97 12.74 7.83
N GLU A 92 -10.11 13.10 8.40
CA GLU A 92 -10.55 14.49 8.55
C GLU A 92 -9.58 15.31 9.42
N LYS A 93 -9.11 14.75 10.55
CA LYS A 93 -8.15 15.42 11.43
C LYS A 93 -6.81 15.71 10.75
N ALA A 94 -6.32 14.80 9.94
CA ALA A 94 -5.11 15.01 9.14
C ALA A 94 -5.32 16.13 8.11
N ASN A 95 -6.46 16.11 7.41
CA ASN A 95 -6.82 17.19 6.47
C ASN A 95 -6.95 18.55 7.18
N ASP A 96 -7.58 18.60 8.36
CA ASP A 96 -7.67 19.84 9.16
C ASP A 96 -6.29 20.36 9.60
N ALA A 97 -5.35 19.46 9.87
CA ALA A 97 -3.97 19.81 10.19
C ALA A 97 -3.24 20.39 8.96
N CYS A 98 -3.45 19.80 7.79
CA CYS A 98 -2.93 20.32 6.53
C CYS A 98 -3.54 21.70 6.16
N ASP A 99 -4.83 21.90 6.36
CA ASP A 99 -5.48 23.21 6.14
C ASP A 99 -4.91 24.29 7.07
N LYS A 100 -4.61 23.95 8.33
CA LYS A 100 -3.91 24.83 9.27
C LYS A 100 -2.48 25.13 8.81
N LEU A 101 -1.75 24.15 8.30
CA LEU A 101 -0.41 24.34 7.75
C LEU A 101 -0.45 25.34 6.58
N ILE A 102 -1.31 25.12 5.59
CA ILE A 102 -1.48 26.01 4.44
C ILE A 102 -1.83 27.43 4.90
N SER A 103 -2.84 27.56 5.76
CA SER A 103 -3.29 28.85 6.28
C SER A 103 -2.20 29.61 7.05
N SER A 104 -1.31 28.89 7.71
CA SER A 104 -0.22 29.49 8.47
C SER A 104 0.93 29.95 7.59
N CYS A 105 1.19 29.25 6.48
CA CYS A 105 2.23 29.61 5.52
C CYS A 105 1.78 30.75 4.58
N PHE A 106 0.53 30.73 4.12
CA PHE A 106 0.06 31.54 2.99
C PHE A 106 -1.20 32.37 3.28
N GLY A 107 -1.81 32.25 4.45
CA GLY A 107 -3.09 32.90 4.77
C GLY A 107 -4.30 31.97 4.49
N LYS A 108 -5.45 32.30 5.10
CA LYS A 108 -6.67 31.50 4.99
C LYS A 108 -7.32 31.59 3.60
N GLU A 109 -7.10 32.67 2.92
CA GLU A 109 -7.65 33.01 1.61
C GLU A 109 -7.23 32.00 0.54
N VAL A 110 -6.02 31.43 0.68
CA VAL A 110 -5.50 30.40 -0.22
C VAL A 110 -6.36 29.13 -0.23
N LEU A 111 -7.02 28.79 0.90
CA LEU A 111 -7.87 27.61 0.99
C LEU A 111 -9.12 27.68 0.09
N SER A 112 -9.56 28.87 -0.27
CA SER A 112 -10.72 29.08 -1.16
C SER A 112 -10.34 29.49 -2.58
N SER A 113 -9.03 29.61 -2.87
CA SER A 113 -8.54 30.02 -4.19
C SER A 113 -8.60 28.88 -5.20
N PRO A 114 -9.19 29.12 -6.40
CA PRO A 114 -9.22 28.13 -7.48
C PRO A 114 -7.82 27.71 -7.95
N GLU A 115 -6.84 28.64 -7.93
CA GLU A 115 -5.46 28.42 -8.37
C GLU A 115 -4.74 27.36 -7.52
N PHE A 116 -5.13 27.26 -6.24
CA PHE A 116 -4.57 26.30 -5.29
C PHE A 116 -5.54 25.17 -4.89
N SER A 117 -6.57 24.96 -5.72
CA SER A 117 -7.59 23.92 -5.46
C SER A 117 -7.02 22.51 -5.25
N ALA A 118 -5.90 22.18 -5.89
CA ALA A 118 -5.19 20.92 -5.68
C ALA A 118 -4.72 20.76 -4.23
N TRP A 119 -4.23 21.84 -3.58
CA TRP A 119 -3.77 21.79 -2.19
C TRP A 119 -4.91 21.54 -1.19
N ASN A 120 -6.14 21.87 -1.58
CA ASN A 120 -7.33 21.80 -0.74
C ASN A 120 -8.13 20.51 -0.91
N ASN A 121 -7.70 19.64 -1.81
CA ASN A 121 -8.37 18.36 -2.06
C ASN A 121 -8.17 17.40 -0.89
N ARG A 122 -9.24 17.06 -0.21
CA ARG A 122 -9.26 16.16 0.96
C ARG A 122 -9.16 14.67 0.61
N ASN A 123 -9.04 14.35 -0.68
CA ASN A 123 -8.80 12.98 -1.18
C ASN A 123 -9.77 11.93 -0.62
N MET A 124 -11.08 12.23 -0.63
CA MET A 124 -12.10 11.32 -0.11
C MET A 124 -12.18 10.00 -0.89
N ALA A 125 -11.83 10.01 -2.19
CA ALA A 125 -11.73 8.80 -2.99
C ALA A 125 -10.60 7.88 -2.47
N ALA A 126 -9.45 8.45 -2.12
CA ALA A 126 -8.33 7.72 -1.51
C ALA A 126 -8.71 7.16 -0.13
N MET A 127 -9.45 7.93 0.69
CA MET A 127 -10.00 7.43 1.96
C MET A 127 -10.90 6.21 1.76
N ASN A 128 -11.79 6.26 0.78
CA ASN A 128 -12.68 5.14 0.46
C ASN A 128 -11.91 3.91 -0.03
N ALA A 129 -10.92 4.10 -0.90
CA ALA A 129 -10.03 3.04 -1.35
C ALA A 129 -9.25 2.42 -0.18
N PHE A 130 -8.69 3.24 0.72
CA PHE A 130 -8.04 2.79 1.93
C PHE A 130 -8.95 1.97 2.83
N THR A 131 -10.17 2.44 3.09
CA THR A 131 -11.16 1.78 3.97
C THR A 131 -11.58 0.40 3.44
N ASN A 132 -11.63 0.25 2.13
CA ASN A 132 -12.09 -0.97 1.46
C ASN A 132 -10.96 -1.90 1.00
N ARG A 133 -9.70 -1.52 1.25
CA ARG A 133 -8.53 -2.32 0.84
C ARG A 133 -8.50 -3.69 1.51
N THR A 134 -7.75 -4.58 0.93
CA THR A 134 -7.44 -5.88 1.51
C THR A 134 -6.01 -5.90 2.06
N GLU A 135 -5.84 -6.57 3.18
CA GLU A 135 -4.57 -6.85 3.83
C GLU A 135 -4.41 -8.36 3.92
N ASN A 136 -3.39 -8.92 3.25
CA ASN A 136 -3.19 -10.37 3.16
C ASN A 136 -4.46 -11.12 2.69
N GLY A 137 -5.15 -10.56 1.68
CA GLY A 137 -6.39 -11.13 1.13
C GLY A 137 -7.65 -10.89 1.96
N LEU A 138 -7.56 -10.20 3.10
CA LEU A 138 -8.67 -9.94 4.01
C LEU A 138 -8.99 -8.44 4.09
N ASN A 139 -10.23 -8.07 3.85
CA ASN A 139 -10.69 -6.70 4.14
C ASN A 139 -10.88 -6.48 5.65
N LEU A 140 -11.11 -5.23 6.07
CA LEU A 140 -11.30 -4.89 7.47
C LEU A 140 -12.38 -5.75 8.15
N SER A 141 -13.52 -5.92 7.52
CA SER A 141 -14.63 -6.72 8.05
C SER A 141 -14.22 -8.17 8.33
N LYS A 142 -13.53 -8.83 7.40
CA LYS A 142 -13.04 -10.21 7.58
C LYS A 142 -12.00 -10.31 8.69
N ARG A 143 -11.10 -9.32 8.82
CA ARG A 143 -10.11 -9.28 9.92
C ARG A 143 -10.77 -9.14 11.30
N ILE A 144 -11.84 -8.35 11.40
CA ILE A 144 -12.62 -8.24 12.65
C ILE A 144 -13.38 -9.52 12.90
N TRP A 145 -13.96 -10.13 11.86
CA TRP A 145 -14.66 -11.41 12.00
C TRP A 145 -13.76 -12.51 12.57
N GLN A 146 -12.50 -12.58 12.13
CA GLN A 146 -11.53 -13.51 12.73
C GLN A 146 -11.34 -13.28 14.23
N SER A 147 -11.29 -12.03 14.69
CA SER A 147 -11.20 -11.73 16.12
C SER A 147 -12.48 -12.11 16.87
N VAL A 148 -13.64 -12.00 16.24
CA VAL A 148 -14.91 -12.42 16.83
C VAL A 148 -15.02 -13.95 16.92
N GLN A 149 -14.56 -14.67 15.90
CA GLN A 149 -14.49 -16.14 15.98
C GLN A 149 -13.49 -16.60 17.05
N GLN A 150 -12.35 -15.96 17.17
CA GLN A 150 -11.41 -16.21 18.24
C GLN A 150 -12.04 -15.98 19.63
N LEU A 151 -12.91 -14.98 19.79
CA LEU A 151 -13.67 -14.75 21.04
C LEU A 151 -14.56 -15.95 21.37
N ARG A 152 -15.29 -16.49 20.37
CA ARG A 152 -16.11 -17.68 20.54
C ARG A 152 -15.28 -18.84 21.08
N ASP A 153 -14.15 -19.15 20.41
CA ASP A 153 -13.26 -20.24 20.80
C ASP A 153 -12.67 -20.02 22.21
N GLU A 154 -12.27 -18.80 22.54
CA GLU A 154 -11.79 -18.44 23.88
C GLU A 154 -12.86 -18.69 24.95
N MET A 155 -14.11 -18.33 24.67
CA MET A 155 -15.22 -18.55 25.60
C MET A 155 -15.51 -20.03 25.78
N GLU A 156 -15.53 -20.82 24.72
CA GLU A 156 -15.74 -22.28 24.80
C GLU A 156 -14.65 -22.96 25.60
N ILE A 157 -13.38 -22.60 25.41
CA ILE A 157 -12.25 -23.09 26.19
C ILE A 157 -12.38 -22.68 27.66
N ALA A 158 -12.70 -21.40 27.92
CA ALA A 158 -12.84 -20.90 29.29
C ALA A 158 -13.99 -21.57 30.05
N MET A 159 -15.11 -21.83 29.38
CA MET A 159 -16.24 -22.58 29.90
C MET A 159 -15.84 -24.02 30.20
N THR A 160 -15.18 -24.71 29.27
CA THR A 160 -14.69 -26.07 29.45
C THR A 160 -13.82 -26.21 30.72
N VAL A 161 -12.86 -25.28 30.91
CA VAL A 161 -11.97 -25.28 32.09
C VAL A 161 -12.76 -25.06 33.38
N ALA A 162 -13.67 -24.10 33.39
CA ALA A 162 -14.43 -23.73 34.58
C ALA A 162 -15.45 -24.84 34.97
N ILE A 163 -16.08 -25.47 34.00
CA ILE A 163 -16.98 -26.63 34.23
C ILE A 163 -16.16 -27.81 34.77
N GLY A 164 -15.02 -28.11 34.15
CA GLY A 164 -14.12 -29.18 34.59
C GLY A 164 -13.51 -28.97 35.98
N GLU A 165 -13.49 -27.70 36.49
CA GLU A 165 -13.09 -27.36 37.87
C GLU A 165 -14.27 -27.51 38.87
N GLY A 166 -15.48 -27.86 38.42
CA GLY A 166 -16.67 -28.02 39.25
C GLY A 166 -17.19 -26.67 39.84
N ASP A 167 -17.00 -25.61 39.13
CA ASP A 167 -17.36 -24.27 39.58
C ASP A 167 -18.89 -24.01 39.56
N SER A 168 -19.40 -23.21 40.48
CA SER A 168 -20.76 -22.68 40.38
C SER A 168 -20.90 -21.71 39.21
N ALA A 169 -22.12 -21.51 38.67
CA ALA A 169 -22.38 -20.61 37.53
C ALA A 169 -21.84 -19.19 37.78
N GLN A 170 -21.92 -18.69 39.00
CA GLN A 170 -21.35 -17.39 39.37
C GLN A 170 -19.81 -17.38 39.32
N SER A 171 -19.17 -18.46 39.79
CA SER A 171 -17.73 -18.64 39.75
C SER A 171 -17.25 -18.77 38.33
N ILE A 172 -17.96 -19.54 37.48
CA ILE A 172 -17.67 -19.69 36.05
C ILE A 172 -17.72 -18.32 35.37
N SER A 173 -18.80 -17.56 35.58
CA SER A 173 -18.94 -16.22 34.98
C SER A 173 -17.78 -15.29 35.34
N ARG A 174 -17.34 -15.29 36.60
CA ARG A 174 -16.19 -14.48 37.06
C ARG A 174 -14.89 -14.95 36.44
N LYS A 175 -14.63 -16.26 36.41
CA LYS A 175 -13.39 -16.83 35.84
C LYS A 175 -13.30 -16.63 34.34
N VAL A 176 -14.40 -16.82 33.60
CA VAL A 176 -14.44 -16.59 32.15
C VAL A 176 -14.08 -15.14 31.84
N ARG A 177 -14.67 -14.15 32.56
CA ARG A 177 -14.30 -12.72 32.38
C ARG A 177 -12.83 -12.47 32.67
N GLN A 178 -12.28 -13.08 33.73
CA GLN A 178 -10.87 -12.93 34.10
C GLN A 178 -9.96 -13.53 33.02
N TYR A 179 -10.29 -14.71 32.50
CA TYR A 179 -9.53 -15.37 31.44
C TYR A 179 -9.60 -14.64 30.10
N LEU A 180 -10.72 -13.99 29.78
CA LEU A 180 -10.85 -13.17 28.58
C LEU A 180 -10.06 -11.86 28.65
N ASN A 181 -9.96 -11.26 29.84
CA ASN A 181 -9.11 -10.10 30.07
C ASN A 181 -7.63 -10.48 30.05
N ASP A 182 -7.28 -11.63 30.60
CA ASP A 182 -5.93 -12.17 30.63
C ASP A 182 -5.96 -13.69 30.33
N PRO A 183 -5.95 -14.11 29.06
CA PRO A 183 -5.94 -15.51 28.67
C PRO A 183 -4.76 -16.31 29.24
N ASP A 184 -3.69 -15.65 29.65
CA ASP A 184 -2.53 -16.31 30.26
C ASP A 184 -2.83 -16.83 31.68
N LEU A 185 -3.89 -16.37 32.33
CA LEU A 185 -4.38 -16.97 33.57
C LEU A 185 -4.89 -18.39 33.36
N MET A 186 -5.43 -18.68 32.20
CA MET A 186 -5.92 -20.03 31.82
C MET A 186 -4.80 -20.92 31.35
N PHE A 187 -3.85 -20.38 30.61
CA PHE A 187 -2.73 -21.09 30.01
C PHE A 187 -1.42 -20.41 30.30
N ARG A 188 -0.50 -21.06 31.04
CA ARG A 188 0.85 -20.56 31.26
C ARG A 188 1.87 -21.30 30.40
N ARG A 189 2.82 -20.50 29.90
CA ARG A 189 3.96 -21.00 29.15
C ARG A 189 5.13 -21.19 30.08
N PHE A 190 5.43 -22.43 30.42
CA PHE A 190 6.54 -22.79 31.32
C PHE A 190 7.79 -23.09 30.51
N ARG A 191 8.89 -22.48 30.95
CA ARG A 191 10.24 -22.83 30.45
C ARG A 191 10.71 -24.12 31.11
N PHE A 192 11.20 -25.06 30.33
CA PHE A 192 11.83 -26.26 30.83
C PHE A 192 13.12 -26.55 30.08
N LYS A 193 14.11 -27.17 30.74
CA LYS A 193 15.35 -27.59 30.11
C LYS A 193 15.02 -28.77 29.17
N LYS A 194 15.26 -28.60 27.87
CA LYS A 194 15.03 -29.65 26.86
C LYS A 194 16.25 -30.55 26.71
N GLY A 195 17.44 -30.07 26.99
CA GLY A 195 18.73 -30.70 26.82
C GLY A 195 19.86 -29.69 26.94
N GLU A 196 21.05 -30.09 26.50
CA GLU A 196 22.21 -29.25 26.35
C GLU A 196 22.70 -29.28 24.90
N ASP A 197 23.30 -28.20 24.41
CA ASP A 197 23.97 -28.15 23.11
C ASP A 197 25.33 -28.90 23.20
N GLU A 198 26.03 -28.99 22.06
CA GLU A 198 27.35 -29.63 21.95
C GLU A 198 28.42 -28.96 22.83
N GLN A 199 28.16 -27.75 23.35
CA GLN A 199 29.04 -27.00 24.22
C GLN A 199 28.59 -27.02 25.69
N GLY A 200 27.63 -27.91 26.06
CA GLY A 200 27.12 -28.02 27.41
C GLY A 200 26.17 -26.91 27.87
N LYS A 201 25.75 -26.02 26.96
CA LYS A 201 24.85 -24.93 27.26
C LYS A 201 23.39 -25.40 27.25
N PRO A 202 22.59 -25.10 28.28
CA PRO A 202 21.23 -25.58 28.38
C PRO A 202 20.31 -25.06 27.29
N ILE A 203 19.71 -25.95 26.51
CA ILE A 203 18.66 -25.66 25.54
C ILE A 203 17.34 -25.67 26.28
N TYR A 204 16.58 -24.58 26.15
CA TYR A 204 15.27 -24.43 26.78
C TYR A 204 14.14 -24.59 25.79
N GLY A 205 13.19 -25.47 26.14
CA GLY A 205 11.88 -25.55 25.51
C GLY A 205 10.82 -24.77 26.29
N ARG A 206 9.65 -24.66 25.73
CA ARG A 206 8.49 -24.07 26.39
C ARG A 206 7.28 -24.99 26.19
N LYS A 207 6.66 -25.37 27.31
CA LYS A 207 5.42 -26.15 27.33
C LYS A 207 4.25 -25.31 27.78
N TRP A 208 3.11 -25.53 27.18
CA TRP A 208 1.86 -24.96 27.66
C TRP A 208 1.31 -25.84 28.79
N LYS A 209 0.78 -25.19 29.80
CA LYS A 209 0.11 -25.84 30.91
C LYS A 209 -1.24 -25.21 31.15
N LYS A 210 -2.27 -26.01 31.41
CA LYS A 210 -3.55 -25.57 31.92
C LYS A 210 -3.62 -25.78 33.40
N ARG A 211 -4.36 -24.92 34.10
CA ARG A 211 -4.62 -25.06 35.53
C ARG A 211 -5.84 -25.95 35.72
N ILE A 212 -5.71 -27.00 36.49
CA ILE A 212 -6.81 -27.86 36.91
C ILE A 212 -6.87 -27.92 38.44
N LYS A 213 -8.07 -28.16 38.98
CA LYS A 213 -8.26 -28.46 40.41
C LYS A 213 -8.07 -29.96 40.60
N ASP A 214 -7.23 -30.34 41.53
CA ASP A 214 -7.08 -31.73 41.94
C ASP A 214 -8.28 -32.11 42.80
N GLU A 215 -9.03 -33.10 42.36
CA GLU A 215 -10.28 -33.51 43.01
C GLU A 215 -10.06 -34.07 44.42
N LYS A 216 -8.91 -34.75 44.65
CA LYS A 216 -8.61 -35.34 45.94
C LYS A 216 -8.12 -34.35 46.97
N THR A 217 -7.34 -33.37 46.53
CA THR A 217 -6.71 -32.42 47.45
C THR A 217 -7.38 -31.03 47.47
N GLY A 218 -8.30 -30.78 46.52
CA GLY A 218 -8.92 -29.48 46.33
C GLY A 218 -7.93 -28.37 45.85
N LYS A 219 -6.66 -28.71 45.67
CA LYS A 219 -5.61 -27.77 45.29
C LYS A 219 -5.50 -27.65 43.75
N TYR A 220 -5.14 -26.47 43.28
CA TYR A 220 -4.89 -26.26 41.85
C TYR A 220 -3.49 -26.75 41.47
N ARG A 221 -3.40 -27.48 40.37
CA ARG A 221 -2.13 -27.87 39.75
C ARG A 221 -2.07 -27.55 38.26
N TRP A 222 -0.87 -27.40 37.74
CA TRP A 222 -0.63 -27.19 36.31
C TRP A 222 -0.33 -28.53 35.64
N ILE A 223 -1.10 -28.88 34.64
CA ILE A 223 -0.84 -30.04 33.77
C ILE A 223 -0.40 -29.60 32.38
N ASP A 224 0.36 -30.43 31.69
CA ASP A 224 0.73 -30.18 30.32
C ASP A 224 -0.52 -30.13 29.44
N TYR A 225 -0.55 -29.16 28.53
CA TYR A 225 -1.66 -28.90 27.61
C TYR A 225 -1.14 -28.86 26.18
N ASP A 226 -1.62 -29.80 25.36
CA ASP A 226 -1.38 -29.73 23.92
C ASP A 226 -2.33 -28.71 23.30
N ARG A 227 -1.75 -27.69 22.66
CA ARG A 227 -2.48 -26.63 21.96
C ARG A 227 -2.54 -26.85 20.47
N SER A 228 -2.36 -28.06 19.99
CA SER A 228 -2.44 -28.36 18.56
C SER A 228 -3.70 -27.78 17.92
N ASP A 229 -4.80 -27.74 18.68
CA ASP A 229 -6.11 -27.28 18.24
C ASP A 229 -6.32 -25.74 18.36
N TYR A 230 -5.48 -25.05 19.14
CA TYR A 230 -5.59 -23.60 19.36
C TYR A 230 -4.36 -22.85 18.83
N LYS A 231 -4.29 -22.70 17.51
CA LYS A 231 -3.21 -21.98 16.82
C LYS A 231 -3.63 -20.55 16.54
N THR A 232 -3.18 -19.60 17.37
CA THR A 232 -3.41 -18.17 17.12
C THR A 232 -2.58 -17.60 15.96
N GLY A 233 -1.59 -18.35 15.46
CA GLY A 233 -0.65 -17.88 14.45
C GLY A 233 0.52 -17.06 15.04
N SER A 234 1.56 -16.86 14.21
CA SER A 234 2.69 -16.01 14.58
C SER A 234 2.27 -14.53 14.59
N GLY A 235 2.68 -13.81 15.64
CA GLY A 235 2.38 -12.38 15.78
C GLY A 235 0.93 -12.02 16.15
N VAL A 236 0.08 -13.01 16.44
CA VAL A 236 -1.30 -12.80 16.88
C VAL A 236 -1.36 -12.92 18.40
N TYR A 237 -2.10 -12.00 19.05
CA TYR A 237 -2.35 -12.11 20.48
C TYR A 237 -3.26 -13.30 20.78
N LYS A 238 -3.07 -13.90 21.95
CA LYS A 238 -3.97 -14.94 22.43
C LYS A 238 -5.36 -14.42 22.75
N SER A 239 -5.50 -13.12 23.08
CA SER A 239 -6.76 -12.45 23.37
C SER A 239 -7.37 -11.88 22.11
N SER A 240 -8.58 -12.27 21.78
CA SER A 240 -9.41 -11.76 20.70
C SER A 240 -9.64 -10.26 20.81
N ALA A 241 -9.96 -9.77 22.01
CA ALA A 241 -10.12 -8.35 22.29
C ALA A 241 -8.83 -7.56 22.01
N LYS A 242 -7.67 -8.07 22.43
CA LYS A 242 -6.37 -7.46 22.13
C LYS A 242 -6.06 -7.43 20.62
N ASN A 243 -6.45 -8.47 19.90
CA ASN A 243 -6.31 -8.51 18.43
C ASN A 243 -7.20 -7.46 17.76
N ALA A 244 -8.47 -7.37 18.15
CA ALA A 244 -9.39 -6.36 17.63
C ALA A 244 -8.92 -4.93 17.97
N MET A 245 -8.45 -4.67 19.18
CA MET A 245 -7.85 -3.39 19.59
C MET A 245 -6.62 -3.05 18.75
N ARG A 246 -5.77 -4.03 18.44
CA ARG A 246 -4.60 -3.87 17.58
C ARG A 246 -5.01 -3.43 16.17
N VAL A 247 -6.06 -4.02 15.61
CA VAL A 247 -6.60 -3.61 14.32
C VAL A 247 -7.13 -2.17 14.41
N ALA A 248 -7.89 -1.83 15.43
CA ALA A 248 -8.40 -0.46 15.60
C ALA A 248 -7.28 0.58 15.67
N ARG A 249 -6.25 0.35 16.50
CA ARG A 249 -5.08 1.25 16.60
C ARG A 249 -4.35 1.41 15.29
N SER A 250 -4.10 0.30 14.59
CA SER A 250 -3.36 0.32 13.33
C SER A 250 -4.14 1.05 12.25
N GLU A 251 -5.40 0.70 12.04
CA GLU A 251 -6.22 1.27 10.97
C GLU A 251 -6.44 2.78 11.12
N THR A 252 -6.75 3.25 12.32
CA THR A 252 -6.97 4.68 12.55
C THR A 252 -5.68 5.48 12.43
N ASN A 253 -4.57 4.96 12.94
CA ASN A 253 -3.27 5.62 12.86
C ASN A 253 -2.73 5.68 11.42
N ILE A 254 -2.90 4.59 10.65
CA ILE A 254 -2.52 4.54 9.23
C ILE A 254 -3.39 5.52 8.43
N ALA A 255 -4.71 5.60 8.72
CA ALA A 255 -5.62 6.51 8.05
C ALA A 255 -5.16 7.97 8.14
N TYR A 256 -4.74 8.41 9.33
CA TYR A 256 -4.18 9.74 9.54
C TYR A 256 -2.94 9.98 8.66
N ARG A 257 -1.97 9.04 8.70
CA ARG A 257 -0.72 9.14 7.93
C ARG A 257 -0.95 9.15 6.42
N ARG A 258 -1.91 8.35 5.96
CA ARG A 258 -2.28 8.33 4.54
C ARG A 258 -2.88 9.64 4.09
N ALA A 259 -3.77 10.22 4.89
CA ALA A 259 -4.34 11.52 4.58
C ALA A 259 -3.27 12.61 4.50
N ASP A 260 -2.30 12.63 5.44
CA ASP A 260 -1.14 13.54 5.39
C ASP A 260 -0.34 13.33 4.09
N ASN A 261 0.01 12.08 3.77
CA ASN A 261 0.81 11.77 2.59
C ASN A 261 0.09 12.18 1.29
N GLU A 262 -1.20 11.86 1.14
CA GLU A 262 -2.02 12.24 -0.02
C GLU A 262 -2.10 13.77 -0.19
N ARG A 263 -2.18 14.51 0.91
CA ARG A 263 -2.21 15.97 0.88
C ARG A 263 -0.83 16.55 0.52
N TRP A 264 0.25 16.08 1.14
CA TRP A 264 1.60 16.57 0.88
C TRP A 264 2.06 16.34 -0.54
N GLN A 265 1.65 15.24 -1.18
CA GLN A 265 1.96 14.99 -2.59
C GLN A 265 1.41 16.07 -3.51
N GLN A 266 0.29 16.69 -3.16
CA GLN A 266 -0.37 17.74 -3.96
C GLN A 266 0.19 19.14 -3.69
N MET A 267 0.99 19.31 -2.63
CA MET A 267 1.54 20.59 -2.22
C MET A 267 2.95 20.80 -2.81
N ASP A 268 3.09 21.73 -3.76
CA ASP A 268 4.37 22.01 -4.41
C ASP A 268 5.41 22.59 -3.45
N PHE A 269 4.97 23.23 -2.36
CA PHE A 269 5.82 23.78 -1.31
C PHE A 269 6.32 22.74 -0.31
N VAL A 270 5.86 21.48 -0.40
CA VAL A 270 6.38 20.35 0.38
C VAL A 270 7.45 19.65 -0.43
N LEU A 271 8.68 19.62 0.08
CA LEU A 271 9.87 19.08 -0.59
C LEU A 271 10.09 17.60 -0.28
N GLY A 272 9.56 17.12 0.82
CA GLY A 272 9.72 15.75 1.33
C GLY A 272 9.06 15.60 2.68
N GLN A 273 9.34 14.49 3.36
CA GLN A 273 8.83 14.23 4.70
C GLN A 273 9.93 13.74 5.64
N ARG A 274 9.91 14.22 6.87
CA ARG A 274 10.81 13.79 7.94
C ARG A 274 10.10 12.82 8.86
N ILE A 275 10.56 11.58 8.92
CA ILE A 275 10.02 10.54 9.81
C ILE A 275 10.81 10.53 11.10
N GLN A 276 10.10 10.71 12.22
CA GLN A 276 10.67 10.90 13.54
C GLN A 276 10.14 9.87 14.55
N LEU A 277 10.95 9.59 15.56
CA LEU A 277 10.59 8.70 16.66
C LEU A 277 9.58 9.38 17.60
N SER A 278 8.57 8.62 18.02
CA SER A 278 7.69 9.05 19.11
C SER A 278 8.39 8.91 20.46
N LYS A 279 8.07 9.79 21.41
CA LYS A 279 8.49 9.63 22.81
C LYS A 279 7.94 8.35 23.48
N ASN A 280 6.85 7.81 22.95
CA ASN A 280 6.25 6.56 23.40
C ASN A 280 6.87 5.32 22.72
N HIS A 281 8.11 5.44 22.30
CA HIS A 281 8.90 4.35 21.72
C HIS A 281 9.67 3.64 22.85
N PRO A 282 9.18 2.49 23.35
CA PRO A 282 9.67 1.95 24.64
C PRO A 282 10.98 1.17 24.54
N LYS A 283 11.38 0.77 23.34
CA LYS A 283 12.56 -0.09 23.09
C LYS A 283 13.16 0.24 21.75
N LYS A 284 14.50 0.12 21.65
CA LYS A 284 15.19 0.18 20.34
C LYS A 284 14.71 -0.93 19.43
N ASP A 285 14.23 -0.56 18.24
CA ASP A 285 13.77 -1.47 17.21
C ASP A 285 14.04 -0.93 15.79
N ILE A 286 13.29 -1.40 14.81
CA ILE A 286 13.39 -0.94 13.42
C ILE A 286 13.15 0.57 13.27
N CYS A 287 12.34 1.18 14.13
CA CYS A 287 12.05 2.61 14.06
C CYS A 287 13.29 3.47 14.24
N ASP A 288 14.20 3.07 15.17
CA ASP A 288 15.47 3.79 15.42
C ASP A 288 16.39 3.74 14.20
N LYS A 289 16.34 2.64 13.46
CA LYS A 289 17.17 2.44 12.27
C LYS A 289 16.69 3.22 11.06
N LEU A 290 15.37 3.46 10.95
CA LEU A 290 14.74 3.97 9.75
C LEU A 290 14.19 5.40 9.87
N ALA A 291 14.44 6.11 10.99
CA ALA A 291 14.14 7.53 11.09
C ALA A 291 15.01 8.33 10.11
N GLY A 292 14.46 9.37 9.49
CA GLY A 292 15.18 10.18 8.50
C GLY A 292 14.27 10.99 7.57
N ASP A 293 14.90 11.61 6.58
CA ASP A 293 14.23 12.43 5.57
C ASP A 293 13.97 11.59 4.32
N TYR A 294 12.72 11.57 3.87
CA TYR A 294 12.24 10.74 2.78
C TYR A 294 11.59 11.58 1.67
N PRO A 295 11.60 11.10 0.43
CA PRO A 295 10.80 11.70 -0.64
C PRO A 295 9.32 11.81 -0.24
N LYS A 296 8.59 12.78 -0.77
CA LYS A 296 7.18 12.98 -0.42
C LYS A 296 6.25 11.88 -0.94
N ASP A 297 6.67 11.12 -1.94
CA ASP A 297 5.96 9.97 -2.48
C ASP A 297 6.18 8.67 -1.67
N PHE A 298 7.14 8.66 -0.73
CA PHE A 298 7.30 7.54 0.19
C PHE A 298 6.09 7.37 1.09
N VAL A 299 5.48 6.22 1.05
CA VAL A 299 4.28 5.92 1.82
C VAL A 299 4.64 5.41 3.21
N PHE A 300 4.42 6.26 4.21
CA PHE A 300 4.70 5.93 5.61
C PHE A 300 3.45 5.49 6.37
N ASP A 301 3.13 4.21 6.37
CA ASP A 301 2.05 3.63 7.19
C ASP A 301 2.52 3.23 8.60
N GLY A 302 3.80 3.39 8.88
CA GLY A 302 4.50 2.92 10.08
C GLY A 302 5.46 1.79 9.76
N TRP A 303 6.48 1.63 10.59
CA TRP A 303 7.51 0.59 10.40
C TRP A 303 7.05 -0.80 10.83
N HIS A 304 6.10 -0.86 11.75
CA HIS A 304 5.50 -2.09 12.28
C HIS A 304 4.07 -1.84 12.76
N VAL A 305 3.37 -2.90 13.06
CA VAL A 305 2.01 -2.81 13.64
C VAL A 305 2.06 -2.03 14.96
N GLN A 306 1.11 -1.13 15.17
CA GLN A 306 1.05 -0.22 16.34
C GLN A 306 2.24 0.75 16.45
N CYS A 307 2.90 1.09 15.35
CA CYS A 307 3.96 2.10 15.33
C CYS A 307 3.40 3.49 15.63
N PHE A 308 3.99 4.20 16.58
CA PHE A 308 3.62 5.57 16.96
C PHE A 308 4.57 6.65 16.40
N CYS A 309 5.56 6.28 15.60
CA CYS A 309 6.40 7.25 14.90
C CYS A 309 5.54 8.12 13.98
N PHE A 310 6.02 9.32 13.68
CA PHE A 310 5.25 10.30 12.92
C PHE A 310 6.11 10.93 11.82
N ALA A 311 5.45 11.41 10.78
CA ALA A 311 6.07 12.19 9.73
C ALA A 311 5.71 13.68 9.89
N THR A 312 6.60 14.55 9.45
CA THR A 312 6.37 15.99 9.31
C THR A 312 6.79 16.43 7.92
N PRO A 313 6.08 17.36 7.26
CA PRO A 313 6.48 17.84 5.96
C PRO A 313 7.76 18.66 6.06
N ILE A 314 8.63 18.54 5.06
CA ILE A 314 9.79 19.39 4.85
C ILE A 314 9.37 20.44 3.84
N LEU A 315 9.42 21.71 4.22
CA LEU A 315 8.88 22.81 3.46
C LEU A 315 9.99 23.56 2.69
N ILE A 316 9.60 24.30 1.67
CA ILE A 316 10.44 25.32 1.04
C ILE A 316 10.87 26.37 2.06
N ASP A 317 11.91 27.12 1.76
CA ASP A 317 12.39 28.21 2.62
C ASP A 317 11.44 29.41 2.65
N GLU A 318 11.69 30.34 3.55
CA GLU A 318 10.84 31.53 3.77
C GLU A 318 10.84 32.47 2.53
N ASP A 319 11.93 32.55 1.79
CA ASP A 319 12.04 33.37 0.59
C ASP A 319 11.16 32.84 -0.55
N GLU A 320 11.15 31.52 -0.75
CA GLU A 320 10.27 30.87 -1.71
C GLU A 320 8.80 30.93 -1.26
N MET A 321 8.50 30.83 0.03
CA MET A 321 7.14 31.04 0.57
C MET A 321 6.64 32.46 0.30
N ALA A 322 7.51 33.46 0.45
CA ALA A 322 7.15 34.84 0.15
C ALA A 322 6.81 35.03 -1.33
N LYS A 323 7.55 34.43 -2.26
CA LYS A 323 7.27 34.48 -3.71
C LYS A 323 5.94 33.80 -4.06
N VAL A 324 5.62 32.64 -3.45
CA VAL A 324 4.31 32.00 -3.62
C VAL A 324 3.19 32.93 -3.15
N THR A 325 3.36 33.57 -2.00
CA THR A 325 2.37 34.52 -1.44
C THR A 325 2.20 35.75 -2.35
N GLU A 326 3.31 36.31 -2.84
CA GLU A 326 3.27 37.45 -3.74
C GLU A 326 2.55 37.13 -5.06
N ALA A 327 2.85 35.98 -5.66
CA ALA A 327 2.18 35.52 -6.87
C ALA A 327 0.68 35.31 -6.64
N PHE A 328 0.31 34.70 -5.51
CA PHE A 328 -1.09 34.55 -5.11
C PHE A 328 -1.83 35.91 -5.02
N LEU A 329 -1.23 36.89 -4.36
CA LEU A 329 -1.83 38.24 -4.25
C LEU A 329 -2.01 38.95 -5.61
N LYS A 330 -1.21 38.56 -6.60
CA LYS A 330 -1.32 39.06 -7.98
C LYS A 330 -2.26 38.23 -8.85
N GLY A 331 -2.84 37.13 -8.34
CA GLY A 331 -3.62 36.18 -9.12
C GLY A 331 -2.78 35.35 -10.10
N GLU A 332 -1.48 35.22 -9.84
CA GLU A 332 -0.52 34.50 -10.67
C GLU A 332 -0.20 33.13 -10.03
N LYS A 333 0.09 32.13 -10.87
CA LYS A 333 0.57 30.83 -10.40
C LYS A 333 2.09 30.82 -10.32
N TYR A 334 2.65 30.53 -9.15
CA TYR A 334 4.07 30.37 -8.95
C TYR A 334 4.39 28.93 -8.52
N THR A 335 5.34 28.30 -9.21
CA THR A 335 5.84 26.97 -8.81
C THR A 335 7.14 27.17 -8.04
N PRO A 336 7.20 26.76 -6.74
CA PRO A 336 8.40 26.90 -5.92
C PRO A 336 9.60 26.17 -6.52
N ARG A 337 10.80 26.75 -6.38
CA ARG A 337 12.05 26.21 -6.92
C ARG A 337 12.85 25.40 -5.88
N GLY A 338 12.26 25.05 -4.76
CA GLY A 338 12.89 24.24 -3.74
C GLY A 338 13.33 22.87 -4.27
N LYS A 339 14.52 22.41 -3.84
CA LYS A 339 15.04 21.11 -4.25
C LYS A 339 14.25 19.99 -3.57
N GLN A 340 13.43 19.30 -4.31
CA GLN A 340 12.71 18.12 -3.87
C GLN A 340 13.68 17.06 -3.30
N ILE A 341 13.30 16.43 -2.19
CA ILE A 341 14.01 15.26 -1.69
C ILE A 341 13.65 14.09 -2.59
N SER A 342 14.61 13.66 -3.40
CA SER A 342 14.45 12.55 -4.35
C SER A 342 15.19 11.28 -3.90
N GLU A 343 16.06 11.41 -2.89
CA GLU A 343 16.92 10.33 -2.42
C GLU A 343 16.39 9.76 -1.10
N TYR A 344 16.35 8.44 -1.00
CA TYR A 344 16.09 7.75 0.26
C TYR A 344 17.30 7.88 1.18
N PRO A 345 17.13 7.99 2.51
CA PRO A 345 18.23 8.10 3.44
C PRO A 345 19.13 6.85 3.40
N ALA A 346 20.44 7.04 3.63
CA ALA A 346 21.42 5.97 3.53
C ALA A 346 21.08 4.77 4.44
N ASN A 347 20.69 5.06 5.68
CA ASN A 347 20.29 4.04 6.65
C ASN A 347 19.10 3.17 6.15
N PHE A 348 18.16 3.73 5.39
CA PHE A 348 17.07 2.97 4.77
C PHE A 348 17.57 2.09 3.63
N LYS A 349 18.41 2.65 2.75
CA LYS A 349 19.03 1.90 1.63
C LYS A 349 19.85 0.71 2.14
N ASP A 350 20.65 0.93 3.18
CA ASP A 350 21.49 -0.10 3.78
C ASP A 350 20.62 -1.17 4.47
N TRP A 351 19.62 -0.75 5.24
CA TRP A 351 18.68 -1.69 5.86
C TRP A 351 17.96 -2.57 4.81
N VAL A 352 17.53 -2.02 3.70
CA VAL A 352 16.87 -2.78 2.61
C VAL A 352 17.84 -3.82 2.04
N ARG A 353 19.10 -3.46 1.79
CA ARG A 353 20.13 -4.38 1.27
C ARG A 353 20.43 -5.50 2.26
N ASP A 354 20.62 -5.15 3.53
CA ASP A 354 20.93 -6.10 4.61
C ASP A 354 19.78 -7.10 4.86
N ASN A 355 18.55 -6.72 4.52
CA ASN A 355 17.36 -7.55 4.72
C ASN A 355 16.79 -8.13 3.41
N LYS A 356 17.55 -8.13 2.31
CA LYS A 356 17.10 -8.57 0.98
C LYS A 356 16.42 -9.94 1.02
N GLU A 357 17.08 -10.93 1.62
CA GLU A 357 16.54 -12.31 1.68
C GLU A 357 15.23 -12.37 2.45
N ASN A 358 15.12 -11.67 3.58
CA ASN A 358 13.91 -11.61 4.39
C ASN A 358 12.76 -10.90 3.65
N ILE A 359 13.06 -9.84 2.89
CA ILE A 359 12.10 -9.11 2.09
C ILE A 359 11.55 -10.03 1.00
N LEU A 360 12.40 -10.69 0.21
CA LEU A 360 12.00 -11.62 -0.84
C LEU A 360 11.18 -12.78 -0.28
N ALA A 361 11.65 -13.41 0.78
CA ALA A 361 10.92 -14.50 1.44
C ALA A 361 9.57 -14.05 2.04
N SER A 362 9.42 -12.79 2.45
CA SER A 362 8.15 -12.25 2.92
C SER A 362 7.16 -12.00 1.78
N ARG A 363 7.67 -11.61 0.59
CA ARG A 363 6.90 -11.49 -0.66
C ARG A 363 6.32 -12.83 -1.09
N ASP A 364 7.16 -13.85 -1.15
CA ASP A 364 6.76 -15.21 -1.54
C ASP A 364 5.65 -15.76 -0.63
N ARG A 365 5.69 -15.41 0.64
CA ARG A 365 4.65 -15.80 1.61
C ARG A 365 3.43 -14.85 1.67
N GLY A 366 3.45 -13.72 0.95
CA GLY A 366 2.41 -12.69 1.05
C GLY A 366 2.31 -12.02 2.42
N THR A 367 3.41 -11.97 3.18
CA THR A 367 3.47 -11.43 4.56
C THR A 367 4.33 -10.18 4.70
N GLU A 368 4.50 -9.44 3.61
CA GLU A 368 5.30 -8.21 3.60
C GLU A 368 4.80 -7.17 4.61
N PRO A 369 5.72 -6.52 5.35
CA PRO A 369 5.40 -5.32 6.13
C PRO A 369 4.79 -4.20 5.27
N TYR A 370 3.92 -3.38 5.84
CA TYR A 370 3.23 -2.30 5.13
C TYR A 370 4.18 -1.38 4.35
N PHE A 371 5.24 -0.91 5.00
CA PHE A 371 6.17 0.04 4.40
C PHE A 371 6.99 -0.56 3.24
N ILE A 372 7.18 -1.87 3.22
CA ILE A 372 7.81 -2.59 2.11
C ILE A 372 6.85 -2.70 0.95
N ARG A 373 5.66 -3.22 1.19
CA ARG A 373 4.64 -3.43 0.16
C ARG A 373 4.21 -2.14 -0.52
N ASN A 374 4.01 -1.08 0.25
CA ASN A 374 3.54 0.20 -0.27
C ASN A 374 4.63 1.02 -0.99
N ASN A 375 5.90 0.64 -0.84
CA ASN A 375 7.04 1.26 -1.48
C ASN A 375 7.84 0.24 -2.31
N SER A 376 7.18 -0.78 -2.86
CA SER A 376 7.84 -1.89 -3.56
C SER A 376 8.74 -1.42 -4.70
N ALA A 377 8.28 -0.45 -5.53
CA ALA A 377 9.06 0.09 -6.63
C ALA A 377 10.39 0.72 -6.17
N ALA A 378 10.36 1.48 -5.07
CA ALA A 378 11.55 2.07 -4.48
C ALA A 378 12.51 1.01 -3.92
N ILE A 379 11.96 0.00 -3.25
CA ILE A 379 12.72 -1.11 -2.68
C ILE A 379 13.37 -1.94 -3.79
N ASP A 380 12.64 -2.24 -4.85
CA ASP A 380 13.17 -2.97 -6.01
C ASP A 380 14.32 -2.22 -6.68
N GLN A 381 14.20 -0.89 -6.79
CA GLN A 381 15.29 -0.05 -7.29
C GLN A 381 16.53 -0.06 -6.38
N ILE A 382 16.34 -0.20 -5.06
CA ILE A 382 17.47 -0.30 -4.10
C ILE A 382 18.12 -1.68 -4.16
N LEU A 383 17.31 -2.75 -4.31
CA LEU A 383 17.76 -4.13 -4.34
C LEU A 383 18.43 -4.53 -5.67
N ASP A 384 17.92 -3.97 -6.76
CA ASP A 384 18.43 -4.16 -8.12
C ASP A 384 18.51 -2.79 -8.81
N PRO A 385 19.54 -1.99 -8.48
CA PRO A 385 19.69 -0.67 -9.05
C PRO A 385 19.90 -0.82 -10.57
N LYS A 386 18.86 -0.48 -11.35
CA LYS A 386 19.04 -0.34 -12.80
C LYS A 386 20.23 0.61 -13.01
N PRO A 387 21.17 0.28 -13.90
CA PRO A 387 22.26 1.18 -14.20
C PRO A 387 21.67 2.56 -14.53
N LYS A 388 22.17 3.58 -13.84
CA LYS A 388 21.73 4.97 -14.03
C LYS A 388 21.75 5.24 -15.53
N GLU A 389 20.58 5.50 -16.12
CA GLU A 389 20.57 5.94 -17.52
C GLU A 389 21.39 7.22 -17.60
N LEU A 390 22.56 7.09 -18.21
CA LEU A 390 23.42 8.21 -18.46
C LEU A 390 22.64 9.29 -19.20
N THR A 391 22.70 10.52 -18.74
CA THR A 391 22.11 11.66 -19.43
C THR A 391 22.68 11.72 -20.86
N ILE A 392 22.00 12.39 -21.76
CA ILE A 392 22.47 12.58 -23.15
C ILE A 392 23.87 13.21 -23.15
N ALA A 393 24.17 14.11 -22.20
CA ALA A 393 25.48 14.73 -22.04
C ALA A 393 26.54 13.72 -21.53
N GLU A 394 26.22 12.88 -20.54
CA GLU A 394 27.13 11.82 -20.04
C GLU A 394 27.35 10.73 -21.10
N LYS A 395 26.31 10.34 -21.85
CA LYS A 395 26.44 9.45 -23.02
C LYS A 395 27.30 10.09 -24.14
N ALA A 396 27.20 11.39 -24.33
CA ALA A 396 28.01 12.11 -25.29
C ALA A 396 29.48 12.21 -24.83
N ALA A 397 29.73 12.51 -23.54
CA ALA A 397 31.08 12.54 -22.97
C ALA A 397 31.81 11.19 -23.06
N LEU A 398 31.14 10.10 -22.65
CA LEU A 398 31.69 8.73 -22.81
C LEU A 398 31.91 8.32 -24.27
N ARG A 399 31.16 8.90 -25.20
CA ARG A 399 31.34 8.66 -26.65
C ARG A 399 32.53 9.44 -27.22
N HIS A 400 32.96 10.52 -26.61
CA HIS A 400 34.07 11.35 -27.08
C HIS A 400 35.45 10.83 -26.67
N GLU A 401 35.56 10.13 -25.52
CA GLU A 401 36.83 9.70 -24.97
C GLU A 401 37.49 8.45 -25.60
N ALA A 402 36.77 7.71 -26.49
CA ALA A 402 37.23 6.38 -26.91
C ALA A 402 36.99 6.02 -28.37
N ARG A 403 36.98 6.97 -29.34
CA ARG A 403 36.72 6.61 -30.75
C ARG A 403 37.99 6.69 -31.59
N THR A 404 38.26 5.62 -32.32
CA THR A 404 39.24 5.67 -33.42
C THR A 404 38.64 6.41 -34.63
N PRO A 405 39.46 7.05 -35.49
CA PRO A 405 38.98 7.70 -36.72
C PRO A 405 38.12 6.80 -37.61
N GLU A 406 38.38 5.49 -37.61
CA GLU A 406 37.62 4.47 -38.35
C GLU A 406 36.21 4.25 -37.76
N GLN A 407 36.09 4.26 -36.43
CA GLN A 407 34.79 4.18 -35.76
C GLN A 407 33.95 5.43 -35.98
N GLU A 408 34.55 6.63 -36.06
CA GLU A 408 33.88 7.85 -36.43
C GLU A 408 33.40 7.90 -37.87
N ALA A 409 34.20 7.32 -38.78
CA ALA A 409 33.81 7.19 -40.19
C ALA A 409 32.65 6.20 -40.36
N ALA A 410 32.65 5.07 -39.64
CA ALA A 410 31.56 4.09 -39.63
C ALA A 410 30.25 4.70 -39.11
N ILE A 411 30.33 5.53 -38.04
CA ILE A 411 29.16 6.22 -37.48
C ILE A 411 28.61 7.27 -38.45
N ARG A 412 29.48 8.04 -39.13
CA ARG A 412 29.06 9.00 -40.16
C ARG A 412 28.36 8.32 -41.30
N ASN A 413 28.88 7.20 -41.78
CA ASN A 413 28.29 6.42 -42.88
C ASN A 413 26.93 5.84 -42.46
N ALA A 414 26.83 5.26 -41.26
CA ALA A 414 25.56 4.75 -40.73
C ALA A 414 24.53 5.83 -40.55
N TRP A 415 24.96 7.06 -40.15
CA TRP A 415 24.07 8.21 -40.00
C TRP A 415 23.59 8.72 -41.37
N ALA A 416 24.44 8.79 -42.38
CA ALA A 416 24.08 9.15 -43.75
C ALA A 416 23.08 8.15 -44.39
N GLU A 417 23.27 6.86 -44.16
CA GLU A 417 22.34 5.84 -44.61
C GLU A 417 20.97 5.95 -43.92
N ARG A 418 20.96 6.26 -42.62
CA ARG A 418 19.76 6.48 -41.83
C ARG A 418 18.97 7.69 -42.35
N GLN A 419 19.65 8.78 -42.67
CA GLN A 419 19.05 9.98 -43.27
C GLN A 419 18.42 9.69 -44.62
N LYS A 420 19.12 8.93 -45.47
CA LYS A 420 18.61 8.51 -46.79
C LYS A 420 17.32 7.68 -46.67
N LYS A 421 17.29 6.72 -45.74
CA LYS A 421 16.10 5.91 -45.48
C LYS A 421 14.95 6.71 -44.90
N HIS A 422 15.23 7.64 -43.96
CA HIS A 422 14.23 8.54 -43.42
C HIS A 422 13.60 9.42 -44.52
N GLN A 423 14.41 9.93 -45.43
CA GLN A 423 13.92 10.72 -46.56
C GLN A 423 13.05 9.87 -47.53
N GLN A 424 13.39 8.60 -47.75
CA GLN A 424 12.58 7.68 -48.56
C GLN A 424 11.20 7.44 -47.94
N ILE A 425 11.13 7.25 -46.59
CA ILE A 425 9.87 7.09 -45.87
C ILE A 425 9.02 8.36 -45.93
N LYS A 426 9.64 9.54 -45.76
CA LYS A 426 8.95 10.82 -45.88
C LYS A 426 8.39 11.06 -47.27
N THR A 427 9.14 10.68 -48.29
CA THR A 427 8.70 10.77 -49.71
C THR A 427 7.53 9.84 -49.98
N ALA A 428 7.59 8.58 -49.49
CA ALA A 428 6.49 7.64 -49.61
C ALA A 428 5.21 8.12 -48.88
N ALA A 429 5.34 8.65 -47.67
CA ALA A 429 4.20 9.20 -46.93
C ALA A 429 3.58 10.42 -47.64
N ASN A 430 4.40 11.31 -48.21
CA ASN A 430 3.91 12.45 -48.99
C ASN A 430 3.21 12.02 -50.28
N ASN A 431 3.71 10.98 -50.95
CA ASN A 431 3.07 10.45 -52.16
C ASN A 431 1.71 9.84 -51.86
N ILE A 432 1.56 9.16 -50.72
CA ILE A 432 0.28 8.61 -50.28
C ILE A 432 -0.70 9.75 -49.98
N ALA A 433 -0.25 10.79 -49.23
CA ALA A 433 -1.09 11.95 -48.89
C ALA A 433 -1.57 12.68 -50.15
N LYS A 434 -0.70 12.81 -51.16
CA LYS A 434 -1.04 13.43 -52.45
C LYS A 434 -2.08 12.60 -53.21
N VAL A 435 -1.88 11.28 -53.30
CA VAL A 435 -2.81 10.36 -53.97
C VAL A 435 -4.16 10.35 -53.26
N ALA A 436 -4.19 10.36 -51.92
CA ALA A 436 -5.42 10.45 -51.12
C ALA A 436 -6.20 11.77 -51.33
N GLY A 437 -5.50 12.86 -51.69
CA GLY A 437 -6.13 14.16 -52.03
C GLY A 437 -6.80 14.15 -53.41
N ASP A 438 -6.28 13.37 -54.36
CA ASP A 438 -6.66 13.41 -55.75
C ASP A 438 -7.82 12.45 -56.15
N TYR A 439 -8.12 11.43 -55.32
CA TYR A 439 -9.11 10.40 -55.63
C TYR A 439 -10.21 10.31 -54.55
N GLY A 440 -11.45 10.64 -54.93
CA GLY A 440 -12.56 10.76 -54.00
C GLY A 440 -13.22 9.46 -53.53
N GLU A 441 -13.44 8.48 -54.41
CA GLU A 441 -14.14 7.24 -54.09
C GLU A 441 -13.43 6.02 -54.71
N VAL A 442 -12.77 5.21 -53.88
CA VAL A 442 -12.18 3.95 -54.29
C VAL A 442 -12.64 2.83 -53.35
N ASP A 443 -13.20 1.75 -53.92
CA ASP A 443 -13.57 0.57 -53.12
C ASP A 443 -12.33 -0.13 -52.57
N TYR A 444 -12.12 0.07 -51.27
CA TYR A 444 -10.96 -0.50 -50.54
C TYR A 444 -11.05 -2.03 -50.46
N SER A 445 -12.24 -2.59 -50.34
CA SER A 445 -12.42 -4.03 -50.23
C SER A 445 -11.97 -4.76 -51.52
N ALA A 446 -12.22 -4.17 -52.68
CA ALA A 446 -11.73 -4.63 -53.96
C ALA A 446 -10.20 -4.48 -54.10
N LEU A 447 -9.62 -3.41 -53.55
CA LEU A 447 -8.19 -3.14 -53.54
C LEU A 447 -7.38 -4.05 -52.61
N GLN A 448 -7.91 -4.40 -51.44
CA GLN A 448 -7.19 -5.14 -50.40
C GLN A 448 -6.66 -6.47 -50.91
N LYS A 449 -7.43 -7.19 -51.70
CA LYS A 449 -7.03 -8.46 -52.29
C LYS A 449 -5.78 -8.36 -53.19
N TYR A 450 -5.68 -7.29 -53.96
CA TYR A 450 -4.53 -7.05 -54.85
C TYR A 450 -3.31 -6.52 -54.04
N ILE A 451 -3.55 -5.72 -53.02
CA ILE A 451 -2.51 -5.22 -52.15
C ILE A 451 -1.85 -6.37 -51.36
N ASP A 452 -2.64 -7.30 -50.87
CA ASP A 452 -2.16 -8.44 -50.11
C ASP A 452 -1.41 -9.46 -51.00
N ALA A 453 -1.86 -9.64 -52.22
CA ALA A 453 -1.20 -10.47 -53.24
C ALA A 453 0.08 -9.84 -53.82
N GLY A 454 0.24 -8.50 -53.67
CA GLY A 454 1.36 -7.77 -54.29
C GLY A 454 1.32 -7.66 -55.82
N ASP A 455 0.26 -8.16 -56.46
CA ASP A 455 0.07 -8.13 -57.90
C ASP A 455 -1.02 -7.11 -58.28
N LEU A 456 -0.61 -6.06 -58.95
CA LEU A 456 -1.46 -4.95 -59.39
C LEU A 456 -1.68 -4.92 -60.90
N SER A 457 -1.33 -5.99 -61.63
CA SER A 457 -1.32 -6.00 -63.10
C SER A 457 -2.72 -5.87 -63.70
N ALA A 458 -3.75 -6.36 -62.99
CA ALA A 458 -5.15 -6.39 -63.49
C ALA A 458 -5.96 -5.14 -63.09
N MET A 459 -5.36 -4.14 -62.44
CA MET A 459 -6.08 -2.97 -61.93
C MET A 459 -6.14 -1.83 -62.95
N GLN A 460 -7.24 -1.04 -62.91
CA GLN A 460 -7.34 0.20 -63.68
C GLN A 460 -6.29 1.23 -63.22
N THR A 461 -5.90 2.16 -64.11
CA THR A 461 -4.74 3.03 -63.89
C THR A 461 -4.83 3.88 -62.63
N GLU A 462 -6.02 4.42 -62.30
CA GLU A 462 -6.26 5.27 -61.16
C GLU A 462 -6.19 4.47 -59.85
N THR A 463 -6.88 3.36 -59.80
CA THR A 463 -6.91 2.44 -58.64
C THR A 463 -5.53 1.82 -58.40
N LYS A 464 -4.79 1.53 -59.49
CA LYS A 464 -3.42 1.03 -59.43
C LYS A 464 -2.45 2.01 -58.76
N LYS A 465 -2.59 3.31 -58.99
CA LYS A 465 -1.77 4.35 -58.35
C LYS A 465 -1.99 4.38 -56.82
N VAL A 466 -3.24 4.25 -56.37
CA VAL A 466 -3.58 4.20 -54.92
C VAL A 466 -2.99 2.93 -54.32
N ALA A 467 -3.17 1.77 -54.93
CA ALA A 467 -2.62 0.50 -54.47
C ALA A 467 -1.09 0.51 -54.40
N GLN A 468 -0.43 1.11 -55.40
CA GLN A 468 1.03 1.28 -55.41
C GLN A 468 1.51 2.18 -54.28
N ALA A 469 0.77 3.24 -53.97
CA ALA A 469 1.09 4.14 -52.87
C ALA A 469 0.96 3.42 -51.52
N ILE A 470 -0.06 2.60 -51.30
CA ILE A 470 -0.27 1.80 -50.08
C ILE A 470 0.84 0.75 -49.93
N LEU A 471 1.21 0.04 -51.03
CA LEU A 471 2.32 -0.92 -51.02
C LEU A 471 3.65 -0.26 -50.72
N ALA A 472 3.89 0.95 -51.27
CA ALA A 472 5.09 1.73 -50.96
C ALA A 472 5.16 2.12 -49.48
N ALA A 473 4.02 2.45 -48.84
CA ALA A 473 3.94 2.76 -47.41
C ALA A 473 4.20 1.53 -46.54
N LYS A 474 3.60 0.36 -46.87
CA LYS A 474 3.86 -0.89 -46.16
C LYS A 474 5.35 -1.29 -46.26
N LYS A 475 5.98 -1.14 -47.42
CA LYS A 475 7.42 -1.38 -47.59
C LYS A 475 8.28 -0.40 -46.78
N ALA A 476 7.88 0.85 -46.73
CA ALA A 476 8.59 1.88 -45.95
C ALA A 476 8.46 1.62 -44.42
N GLU A 477 7.31 1.15 -43.97
CA GLU A 477 7.06 0.75 -42.56
C GLU A 477 7.94 -0.46 -42.18
N GLN A 478 7.98 -1.50 -43.04
CA GLN A 478 8.82 -2.68 -42.81
C GLN A 478 10.31 -2.30 -42.78
N ALA A 479 10.77 -1.50 -43.74
CA ALA A 479 12.15 -1.04 -43.80
C ALA A 479 12.55 -0.24 -42.55
N LEU A 480 11.61 0.52 -41.97
CA LEU A 480 11.85 1.25 -40.70
C LEU A 480 11.98 0.27 -39.51
N ALA A 481 11.14 -0.76 -39.47
CA ALA A 481 11.21 -1.80 -38.43
C ALA A 481 12.54 -2.57 -38.50
N ASP A 482 13.04 -2.88 -39.69
CA ASP A 482 14.30 -3.60 -39.90
C ASP A 482 15.54 -2.78 -39.53
N ILE A 483 15.46 -1.45 -39.68
CA ILE A 483 16.61 -0.56 -39.39
C ILE A 483 16.79 -0.30 -37.87
N ILE A 484 15.71 -0.32 -37.12
CA ILE A 484 15.72 0.12 -35.70
C ILE A 484 15.02 -0.94 -34.83
N PRO A 485 15.53 -2.18 -34.74
CA PRO A 485 14.88 -3.24 -33.98
C PRO A 485 14.72 -2.92 -32.49
N ASN A 486 15.58 -2.06 -31.93
CA ASN A 486 15.65 -1.79 -30.49
C ASN A 486 15.57 -0.31 -30.11
N ALA A 487 15.16 0.58 -30.99
CA ALA A 487 15.11 2.00 -30.66
C ALA A 487 13.83 2.39 -29.93
N HIS A 488 13.91 2.55 -28.63
CA HIS A 488 12.92 3.28 -27.82
C HIS A 488 13.06 4.80 -27.99
N SER A 489 13.17 5.31 -29.20
CA SER A 489 13.22 6.74 -29.39
C SER A 489 11.85 7.28 -29.75
N TRP A 490 11.49 8.45 -29.19
CA TRP A 490 10.31 9.20 -29.56
C TRP A 490 10.23 9.47 -31.07
N HIS A 491 11.36 9.54 -31.78
CA HIS A 491 11.42 9.66 -33.25
C HIS A 491 10.83 8.46 -33.99
N LYS A 492 11.05 7.23 -33.49
CA LYS A 492 10.44 6.03 -34.09
C LYS A 492 8.94 6.08 -33.94
N GLN A 493 8.46 6.37 -32.71
CA GLN A 493 7.04 6.46 -32.39
C GLN A 493 6.37 7.55 -33.24
N PHE A 494 6.95 8.74 -33.29
CA PHE A 494 6.43 9.86 -34.06
C PHE A 494 6.36 9.57 -35.57
N THR A 495 7.35 8.92 -36.15
CA THR A 495 7.37 8.55 -37.57
C THR A 495 6.33 7.46 -37.86
N MET A 496 6.19 6.46 -36.99
CA MET A 496 5.18 5.42 -37.12
C MET A 496 3.77 5.99 -36.97
N ASP A 497 3.55 6.89 -36.02
CA ASP A 497 2.26 7.56 -35.80
C ASP A 497 1.88 8.42 -37.02
N GLN A 498 2.84 9.10 -37.65
CA GLN A 498 2.61 9.84 -38.88
C GLN A 498 2.24 8.92 -40.06
N LEU A 499 2.94 7.80 -40.22
CA LEU A 499 2.62 6.80 -41.26
C LEU A 499 1.25 6.18 -41.03
N HIS A 500 0.93 5.80 -39.80
CA HIS A 500 -0.39 5.30 -39.42
C HIS A 500 -1.49 6.35 -39.61
N GLY A 501 -1.22 7.61 -39.28
CA GLY A 501 -2.16 8.70 -39.50
C GLY A 501 -2.48 8.91 -41.01
N VAL A 502 -1.45 8.90 -41.87
CA VAL A 502 -1.63 8.98 -43.33
C VAL A 502 -2.35 7.74 -43.87
N TYR A 503 -1.95 6.54 -43.42
CA TYR A 503 -2.60 5.30 -43.83
C TYR A 503 -4.08 5.28 -43.43
N ASN A 504 -4.42 5.66 -42.18
CA ASN A 504 -5.80 5.72 -41.72
C ASN A 504 -6.61 6.79 -42.44
N ALA A 505 -6.00 7.92 -42.80
CA ALA A 505 -6.66 8.99 -43.58
C ALA A 505 -6.97 8.53 -45.01
N VAL A 506 -6.05 7.76 -45.62
CA VAL A 506 -6.30 7.13 -46.93
C VAL A 506 -7.40 6.07 -46.83
N LYS A 507 -7.31 5.22 -45.81
CA LYS A 507 -8.31 4.19 -45.56
C LYS A 507 -9.69 4.77 -45.34
N SER A 508 -9.81 5.80 -44.49
CA SER A 508 -11.08 6.49 -44.23
C SER A 508 -11.70 7.10 -45.49
N LYS A 509 -10.88 7.65 -46.42
CA LYS A 509 -11.36 8.19 -47.71
C LYS A 509 -11.75 7.12 -48.72
N ILE A 510 -11.21 5.92 -48.58
CA ILE A 510 -11.51 4.79 -49.45
C ILE A 510 -12.75 4.03 -48.97
N GLU A 511 -13.02 4.07 -47.63
CA GLU A 511 -14.18 3.42 -47.03
C GLU A 511 -15.43 4.32 -47.01
N SER A 512 -15.30 5.66 -47.24
CA SER A 512 -16.41 6.63 -47.36
C SER A 512 -16.94 6.72 -48.79
#